data_9aec1cbdfe01deb8de28c2e0471814be
#
_entry.id   9aec1cbdfe01deb8de28c2e0471814be
#
_cell.length_a   1.000
_cell.length_b   1.000
_cell.length_c   1.000
_cell.angle_alpha   90.00
_cell.angle_beta   90.00
_cell.angle_gamma   90.00
#
_symmetry.space_group_name_H-M   'P 1'
#
loop_
_entity.id
_entity.type
_entity.pdbx_description
1 polymer ?
#
loop_
_entity_poly.entity_id
_entity_poly.type
_entity_poly.pdbx_seq_one_letter_code
_entity_poly.pdbx_strand_id
1 'polypeptide(L)'
;MTKINLFGISRLRTYSDGDGISTLVASIGCPLRCGYCLNPISWDESINPITMTVDELYEEVKRDHIYFLATNGGIAFGGGEPLIYHQFINEFIQKYKYTKWKFLLETSLSTPLETLKNIIDDIDYFIVDTKDMDKERYELYTNGDYDLFLNNLIYLKEHVSEDKIRVRVPIIKELHKSNEAELNREKLKDMGFKNIEVFNYIDEIENHKTISDKALENREEFLKKIKSYNCNMKNKNL
;
A
#
# COMPACT_ATOMS: atom_id res chain seq x y z
N MET A 1 -4.81 22.09 -12.71
CA MET A 1 -5.70 21.38 -11.77
C MET A 1 -5.43 19.89 -11.95
N THR A 2 -4.84 19.28 -10.95
CA THR A 2 -4.51 17.86 -10.98
C THR A 2 -5.78 17.00 -10.89
N LYS A 3 -5.68 15.75 -11.33
CA LYS A 3 -6.78 14.77 -11.24
C LYS A 3 -6.26 13.46 -10.70
N ILE A 4 -7.12 12.71 -10.02
CA ILE A 4 -6.87 11.36 -9.57
C ILE A 4 -7.85 10.39 -10.23
N ASN A 5 -7.35 9.21 -10.61
CA ASN A 5 -8.16 8.12 -11.12
C ASN A 5 -8.37 7.09 -10.01
N LEU A 6 -9.62 6.77 -9.73
CA LEU A 6 -10.03 5.87 -8.65
C LEU A 6 -10.77 4.67 -9.22
N PHE A 7 -10.62 3.53 -8.55
CA PHE A 7 -11.53 2.41 -8.74
C PHE A 7 -12.63 2.36 -7.67
N GLY A 8 -12.52 3.16 -6.61
CA GLY A 8 -13.55 3.26 -5.59
C GLY A 8 -13.18 4.18 -4.43
N ILE A 9 -14.20 4.44 -3.60
CA ILE A 9 -14.07 5.12 -2.32
C ILE A 9 -14.75 4.24 -1.27
N SER A 10 -13.98 3.78 -0.26
CA SER A 10 -14.50 2.96 0.83
C SER A 10 -14.63 3.81 2.08
N ARG A 11 -15.88 4.09 2.46
CA ARG A 11 -16.20 5.02 3.53
C ARG A 11 -16.29 4.34 4.90
N LEU A 12 -16.01 5.12 5.95
CA LEU A 12 -16.24 4.77 7.37
C LEU A 12 -15.51 3.50 7.80
N ARG A 13 -14.25 3.38 7.41
CA ARG A 13 -13.36 2.28 7.86
C ARG A 13 -12.90 2.56 9.28
N THR A 14 -12.86 1.53 10.12
CA THR A 14 -12.69 1.69 11.58
C THR A 14 -11.39 1.15 12.15
N TYR A 15 -10.68 0.24 11.47
CA TYR A 15 -9.52 -0.45 12.08
C TYR A 15 -8.32 -0.61 11.15
N SER A 16 -8.47 -0.38 9.87
CA SER A 16 -7.43 -0.71 8.88
C SER A 16 -6.41 0.40 8.68
N ASP A 17 -6.81 1.66 8.83
CA ASP A 17 -6.06 2.78 8.29
C ASP A 17 -5.51 3.73 9.38
N GLY A 18 -5.26 3.23 10.58
CA GLY A 18 -4.79 4.03 11.71
C GLY A 18 -5.86 4.23 12.78
N ASP A 19 -5.68 5.23 13.63
CA ASP A 19 -6.62 5.57 14.68
C ASP A 19 -7.76 6.43 14.12
N GLY A 20 -8.99 6.16 14.59
CA GLY A 20 -10.18 6.88 14.15
C GLY A 20 -10.84 6.30 12.90
N ILE A 21 -11.95 6.93 12.51
CA ILE A 21 -12.69 6.55 11.30
C ILE A 21 -12.03 7.20 10.10
N SER A 22 -11.76 6.41 9.07
CA SER A 22 -11.18 6.87 7.82
C SER A 22 -12.08 6.58 6.61
N THR A 23 -11.83 7.30 5.53
CA THR A 23 -12.36 7.01 4.20
C THR A 23 -11.20 6.74 3.27
N LEU A 24 -11.13 5.52 2.72
CA LEU A 24 -10.11 5.14 1.75
C LEU A 24 -10.47 5.68 0.37
N VAL A 25 -9.56 6.43 -0.20
CA VAL A 25 -9.55 6.87 -1.59
C VAL A 25 -8.68 5.91 -2.37
N ALA A 26 -9.31 4.96 -3.07
CA ALA A 26 -8.63 3.84 -3.71
C ALA A 26 -8.24 4.18 -5.16
N SER A 27 -6.97 4.52 -5.36
CA SER A 27 -6.42 4.97 -6.65
C SER A 27 -6.13 3.82 -7.61
N ILE A 28 -6.31 4.10 -8.91
CA ILE A 28 -5.82 3.26 -10.01
C ILE A 28 -4.35 3.59 -10.28
N GLY A 29 -3.60 2.57 -10.68
CA GLY A 29 -2.17 2.65 -10.96
C GLY A 29 -1.34 2.06 -9.81
N CYS A 30 -0.46 1.14 -10.18
CA CYS A 30 0.53 0.57 -9.27
C CYS A 30 1.74 0.12 -10.09
N PRO A 31 2.98 0.44 -9.70
CA PRO A 31 4.17 -0.06 -10.39
C PRO A 31 4.44 -1.53 -10.13
N LEU A 32 3.88 -2.08 -9.06
CA LEU A 32 4.03 -3.49 -8.69
C LEU A 32 3.01 -4.38 -9.38
N ARG A 33 3.36 -5.67 -9.50
CA ARG A 33 2.50 -6.75 -9.97
C ARG A 33 2.53 -7.91 -8.98
N CYS A 34 2.16 -7.61 -7.73
CA CYS A 34 2.17 -8.61 -6.64
C CYS A 34 1.34 -9.83 -7.02
N GLY A 35 1.88 -11.02 -6.79
CA GLY A 35 1.23 -12.29 -7.14
C GLY A 35 -0.09 -12.52 -6.41
N TYR A 36 -0.24 -11.95 -5.21
CA TYR A 36 -1.48 -11.92 -4.42
C TYR A 36 -1.91 -10.47 -4.17
N CYS A 37 -2.22 -9.74 -5.23
CA CYS A 37 -2.73 -8.38 -5.09
C CYS A 37 -4.19 -8.42 -4.60
N LEU A 38 -4.51 -7.70 -3.51
CA LEU A 38 -5.90 -7.54 -3.05
C LEU A 38 -6.72 -6.63 -3.97
N ASN A 39 -6.05 -5.75 -4.69
CA ASN A 39 -6.66 -4.77 -5.58
C ASN A 39 -6.13 -4.89 -7.02
N PRO A 40 -6.24 -6.06 -7.68
CA PRO A 40 -5.73 -6.23 -9.04
C PRO A 40 -6.41 -5.30 -10.05
N ILE A 41 -7.61 -4.86 -9.73
CA ILE A 41 -8.35 -3.81 -10.45
C ILE A 41 -7.54 -2.51 -10.56
N SER A 42 -6.63 -2.23 -9.63
CA SER A 42 -5.85 -1.00 -9.61
C SER A 42 -4.85 -0.87 -10.77
N TRP A 43 -4.50 -1.94 -11.44
CA TRP A 43 -3.61 -1.96 -12.61
C TRP A 43 -4.24 -2.58 -13.86
N ASP A 44 -5.56 -2.77 -13.84
CA ASP A 44 -6.32 -3.24 -14.99
C ASP A 44 -6.69 -2.05 -15.90
N GLU A 45 -6.09 -2.01 -17.08
CA GLU A 45 -6.28 -0.95 -18.07
C GLU A 45 -7.68 -0.98 -18.74
N SER A 46 -8.44 -2.06 -18.57
CA SER A 46 -9.80 -2.19 -19.13
C SER A 46 -10.87 -1.45 -18.35
N ILE A 47 -10.53 -0.96 -17.16
CA ILE A 47 -11.49 -0.32 -16.25
C ILE A 47 -11.64 1.15 -16.57
N ASN A 48 -12.89 1.60 -16.62
CA ASN A 48 -13.20 3.02 -16.65
C ASN A 48 -13.04 3.63 -15.26
N PRO A 49 -12.02 4.48 -15.04
CA PRO A 49 -11.77 5.07 -13.74
C PRO A 49 -12.84 6.11 -13.38
N ILE A 50 -13.08 6.26 -12.10
CA ILE A 50 -13.74 7.45 -11.57
C ILE A 50 -12.67 8.54 -11.48
N THR A 51 -12.71 9.49 -12.42
CA THR A 51 -11.73 10.59 -12.44
C THR A 51 -12.28 11.79 -11.68
N MET A 52 -11.51 12.25 -10.66
CA MET A 52 -11.91 13.39 -9.83
C MET A 52 -10.83 14.47 -9.78
N THR A 53 -11.28 15.71 -9.76
CA THR A 53 -10.50 16.88 -9.36
C THR A 53 -10.39 16.94 -7.83
N VAL A 54 -9.52 17.80 -7.32
CA VAL A 54 -9.36 18.06 -5.87
C VAL A 54 -10.70 18.47 -5.22
N ASP A 55 -11.49 19.32 -5.90
CA ASP A 55 -12.77 19.78 -5.36
C ASP A 55 -13.86 18.71 -5.39
N GLU A 56 -13.94 17.94 -6.47
CA GLU A 56 -14.89 16.83 -6.57
C GLU A 56 -14.62 15.78 -5.51
N LEU A 57 -13.35 15.44 -5.25
CA LEU A 57 -13.01 14.51 -4.17
C LEU A 57 -13.40 15.08 -2.80
N TYR A 58 -13.13 16.37 -2.55
CA TYR A 58 -13.53 17.01 -1.30
C TYR A 58 -15.05 16.95 -1.08
N GLU A 59 -15.85 17.30 -2.09
CA GLU A 59 -17.31 17.24 -2.01
C GLU A 59 -17.81 15.82 -1.68
N GLU A 60 -17.15 14.80 -2.20
CA GLU A 60 -17.52 13.41 -1.91
C GLU A 60 -17.15 13.01 -0.48
N VAL A 61 -15.94 13.30 0.00
CA VAL A 61 -15.46 12.83 1.31
C VAL A 61 -15.93 13.70 2.47
N LYS A 62 -16.29 14.97 2.24
CA LYS A 62 -16.79 15.86 3.32
C LYS A 62 -18.08 15.35 3.97
N ARG A 63 -18.78 14.43 3.33
CA ARG A 63 -19.96 13.75 3.88
C ARG A 63 -19.60 12.98 5.17
N ASP A 64 -18.32 12.61 5.35
CA ASP A 64 -17.80 11.89 6.52
C ASP A 64 -17.19 12.82 7.58
N HIS A 65 -17.19 14.13 7.35
CA HIS A 65 -16.55 15.16 8.17
C HIS A 65 -16.82 15.00 9.69
N ILE A 66 -18.06 14.77 10.06
CA ILE A 66 -18.45 14.63 11.47
C ILE A 66 -17.78 13.42 12.14
N TYR A 67 -17.66 12.30 11.40
CA TYR A 67 -17.01 11.10 11.89
C TYR A 67 -15.49 11.31 12.03
N PHE A 68 -14.88 11.99 11.07
CA PHE A 68 -13.45 12.32 11.13
C PHE A 68 -13.14 13.18 12.37
N LEU A 69 -13.91 14.24 12.60
CA LEU A 69 -13.69 15.10 13.77
C LEU A 69 -13.95 14.38 15.10
N ALA A 70 -15.02 13.56 15.17
CA ALA A 70 -15.39 12.85 16.39
C ALA A 70 -14.35 11.79 16.81
N THR A 71 -13.60 11.24 15.87
CA THR A 71 -12.68 10.13 16.11
C THR A 71 -11.20 10.47 15.87
N ASN A 72 -10.88 11.73 15.54
CA ASN A 72 -9.56 12.15 15.06
C ASN A 72 -9.08 11.36 13.82
N GLY A 73 -10.02 11.02 12.94
CA GLY A 73 -9.79 10.28 11.70
C GLY A 73 -9.68 11.19 10.48
N GLY A 74 -9.83 10.61 9.27
CA GLY A 74 -9.69 11.40 8.05
C GLY A 74 -9.68 10.57 6.76
N ILE A 75 -8.81 10.94 5.84
CA ILE A 75 -8.71 10.32 4.51
C ILE A 75 -7.45 9.46 4.44
N ALA A 76 -7.61 8.22 4.00
CA ALA A 76 -6.51 7.35 3.63
C ALA A 76 -6.39 7.30 2.09
N PHE A 77 -5.26 7.70 1.55
CA PHE A 77 -4.93 7.49 0.15
C PHE A 77 -4.25 6.13 -0.01
N GLY A 78 -4.79 5.27 -0.87
CA GLY A 78 -4.30 3.90 -1.04
C GLY A 78 -4.89 3.24 -2.29
N GLY A 79 -5.11 1.93 -2.23
CA GLY A 79 -5.68 1.13 -3.32
C GLY A 79 -4.63 0.52 -4.24
N GLY A 80 -4.17 1.22 -5.27
CA GLY A 80 -2.96 0.92 -6.02
C GLY A 80 -1.73 1.44 -5.28
N GLU A 81 -0.91 2.29 -5.95
CA GLU A 81 0.19 3.02 -5.30
C GLU A 81 -0.14 4.52 -5.34
N PRO A 82 -0.58 5.10 -4.22
CA PRO A 82 -1.03 6.50 -4.20
C PRO A 82 0.09 7.50 -4.46
N LEU A 83 1.36 7.17 -4.20
CA LEU A 83 2.50 8.05 -4.48
C LEU A 83 2.63 8.44 -5.95
N ILE A 84 2.07 7.70 -6.89
CA ILE A 84 2.01 8.14 -8.30
C ILE A 84 1.16 9.40 -8.49
N TYR A 85 0.26 9.69 -7.53
CA TYR A 85 -0.58 10.89 -7.50
C TYR A 85 -0.10 11.93 -6.47
N HIS A 86 1.17 11.91 -6.08
CA HIS A 86 1.72 12.79 -5.05
C HIS A 86 1.39 14.27 -5.25
N GLN A 87 1.37 14.76 -6.51
CA GLN A 87 1.01 16.15 -6.82
C GLN A 87 -0.45 16.46 -6.51
N PHE A 88 -1.37 15.53 -6.83
CA PHE A 88 -2.78 15.64 -6.51
C PHE A 88 -3.00 15.63 -4.99
N ILE A 89 -2.35 14.69 -4.30
CA ILE A 89 -2.43 14.53 -2.84
C ILE A 89 -1.93 15.81 -2.16
N ASN A 90 -0.79 16.34 -2.60
CA ASN A 90 -0.27 17.60 -2.08
C ASN A 90 -1.26 18.75 -2.30
N GLU A 91 -1.76 18.94 -3.54
CA GLU A 91 -2.76 19.99 -3.86
C GLU A 91 -4.00 19.84 -2.97
N PHE A 92 -4.51 18.63 -2.77
CA PHE A 92 -5.64 18.35 -1.91
C PHE A 92 -5.36 18.75 -0.45
N ILE A 93 -4.25 18.30 0.12
CA ILE A 93 -3.89 18.60 1.51
C ILE A 93 -3.71 20.10 1.71
N GLN A 94 -2.93 20.77 0.86
CA GLN A 94 -2.71 22.21 0.98
C GLN A 94 -4.01 23.01 0.93
N LYS A 95 -4.96 22.58 0.12
CA LYS A 95 -6.25 23.26 -0.02
C LYS A 95 -7.19 22.99 1.16
N TYR A 96 -7.17 21.79 1.73
CA TYR A 96 -8.17 21.34 2.71
C TYR A 96 -7.62 21.03 4.12
N LYS A 97 -6.36 21.34 4.43
CA LYS A 97 -5.78 21.17 5.77
C LYS A 97 -6.52 21.93 6.89
N TYR A 98 -7.29 22.97 6.55
CA TYR A 98 -8.13 23.68 7.51
C TYR A 98 -9.27 22.82 8.08
N THR A 99 -9.63 21.71 7.44
CA THR A 99 -10.69 20.80 7.90
C THR A 99 -10.33 20.05 9.19
N LYS A 100 -9.04 20.02 9.54
CA LYS A 100 -8.48 19.24 10.67
C LYS A 100 -8.64 17.72 10.48
N TRP A 101 -8.88 17.24 9.26
CA TRP A 101 -8.85 15.82 8.95
C TRP A 101 -7.41 15.31 9.01
N LYS A 102 -7.27 14.04 9.34
CA LYS A 102 -5.99 13.34 9.19
C LYS A 102 -5.80 12.88 7.76
N PHE A 103 -4.56 12.98 7.27
CA PHE A 103 -4.17 12.50 5.96
C PHE A 103 -3.25 11.30 6.13
N LEU A 104 -3.73 10.14 5.69
CA LEU A 104 -3.06 8.86 5.85
C LEU A 104 -2.63 8.34 4.47
N LEU A 105 -1.52 7.62 4.41
CA LEU A 105 -0.98 7.07 3.17
C LEU A 105 -0.71 5.58 3.33
N GLU A 106 -1.45 4.73 2.57
CA GLU A 106 -1.15 3.30 2.43
C GLU A 106 -0.29 3.09 1.18
N THR A 107 0.98 2.75 1.34
CA THR A 107 1.96 2.71 0.26
C THR A 107 2.87 1.50 0.31
N SER A 108 3.33 1.04 -0.84
CA SER A 108 4.44 0.09 -0.97
C SER A 108 5.81 0.76 -1.09
N LEU A 109 5.86 2.11 -1.12
CA LEU A 109 7.08 2.91 -1.34
C LEU A 109 7.82 2.58 -2.65
N SER A 110 7.15 2.03 -3.65
CA SER A 110 7.76 1.55 -4.89
C SER A 110 7.66 2.58 -6.03
N THR A 111 8.01 3.82 -5.73
CA THR A 111 8.01 4.96 -6.66
C THR A 111 9.32 5.75 -6.51
N PRO A 112 9.70 6.61 -7.47
CA PRO A 112 10.87 7.47 -7.30
C PRO A 112 10.82 8.26 -5.99
N LEU A 113 11.95 8.39 -5.29
CA LEU A 113 12.06 9.04 -3.97
C LEU A 113 11.44 10.45 -3.94
N GLU A 114 11.54 11.18 -5.05
CA GLU A 114 10.99 12.55 -5.15
C GLU A 114 9.46 12.58 -4.95
N THR A 115 8.74 11.51 -5.26
CA THR A 115 7.29 11.45 -5.04
C THR A 115 6.95 11.42 -3.54
N LEU A 116 7.76 10.69 -2.75
CA LEU A 116 7.64 10.66 -1.30
C LEU A 116 8.03 12.01 -0.69
N LYS A 117 9.15 12.59 -1.09
CA LYS A 117 9.62 13.88 -0.62
C LYS A 117 8.60 15.01 -0.80
N ASN A 118 7.80 14.94 -1.87
CA ASN A 118 6.80 15.97 -2.16
C ASN A 118 5.65 16.04 -1.15
N ILE A 119 5.38 14.97 -0.38
CA ILE A 119 4.22 14.91 0.51
C ILE A 119 4.55 14.45 1.93
N ILE A 120 5.79 14.06 2.21
CA ILE A 120 6.17 13.42 3.48
C ILE A 120 5.84 14.28 4.71
N ASP A 121 5.99 15.58 4.61
CA ASP A 121 5.76 16.53 5.71
C ASP A 121 4.26 16.76 5.98
N ASP A 122 3.42 16.50 5.00
CA ASP A 122 1.98 16.79 5.04
C ASP A 122 1.14 15.55 5.40
N ILE A 123 1.75 14.37 5.51
CA ILE A 123 1.09 13.12 5.90
C ILE A 123 1.13 12.93 7.42
N ASP A 124 -0.04 12.69 8.00
CA ASP A 124 -0.18 12.45 9.45
C ASP A 124 0.23 11.03 9.85
N TYR A 125 -0.02 10.04 8.98
CA TYR A 125 0.24 8.62 9.29
C TYR A 125 0.53 7.80 8.04
N PHE A 126 1.60 7.01 8.11
CA PHE A 126 2.03 6.11 7.04
C PHE A 126 1.73 4.67 7.39
N ILE A 127 1.14 3.94 6.45
CA ILE A 127 0.94 2.50 6.49
C ILE A 127 1.75 1.91 5.35
N VAL A 128 2.86 1.28 5.70
CA VAL A 128 3.83 0.78 4.72
C VAL A 128 3.68 -0.73 4.57
N ASP A 129 3.33 -1.17 3.38
CA ASP A 129 3.31 -2.58 3.01
C ASP A 129 4.69 -3.03 2.52
N THR A 130 5.47 -3.68 3.38
CA THR A 130 6.85 -4.06 3.05
C THR A 130 6.96 -5.19 2.03
N LYS A 131 5.91 -5.95 1.83
CA LYS A 131 5.85 -7.15 0.98
C LYS A 131 6.83 -8.24 1.41
N ASP A 132 8.15 -8.01 1.34
CA ASP A 132 9.21 -8.84 1.92
C ASP A 132 10.48 -8.01 2.18
N MET A 133 11.29 -8.42 3.18
CA MET A 133 12.59 -7.82 3.49
C MET A 133 13.77 -8.64 2.96
N ASP A 134 13.51 -9.67 2.18
CA ASP A 134 14.50 -10.39 1.39
C ASP A 134 14.37 -10.00 -0.08
N LYS A 135 15.47 -9.59 -0.70
CA LYS A 135 15.47 -9.05 -2.06
C LYS A 135 14.90 -10.03 -3.08
N GLU A 136 15.36 -11.29 -3.03
CA GLU A 136 14.96 -12.30 -4.02
C GLU A 136 13.46 -12.61 -3.90
N ARG A 137 12.93 -12.72 -2.67
CA ARG A 137 11.49 -12.93 -2.43
C ARG A 137 10.65 -11.70 -2.76
N TYR A 138 11.14 -10.50 -2.42
CA TYR A 138 10.46 -9.25 -2.77
C TYR A 138 10.26 -9.13 -4.28
N GLU A 139 11.35 -9.27 -5.05
CA GLU A 139 11.32 -9.15 -6.52
C GLU A 139 10.47 -10.26 -7.16
N LEU A 140 10.58 -11.50 -6.63
CA LEU A 140 9.75 -12.62 -7.06
C LEU A 140 8.24 -12.35 -6.85
N TYR A 141 7.89 -11.81 -5.68
CA TYR A 141 6.50 -11.58 -5.30
C TYR A 141 5.89 -10.38 -5.98
N THR A 142 6.64 -9.28 -6.10
CA THR A 142 6.12 -7.98 -6.52
C THR A 142 6.42 -7.63 -7.96
N ASN A 143 7.39 -8.29 -8.57
CA ASN A 143 8.00 -7.90 -9.83
C ASN A 143 8.50 -6.44 -9.81
N GLY A 144 8.92 -5.95 -8.63
CA GLY A 144 9.36 -4.58 -8.36
C GLY A 144 10.84 -4.50 -8.03
N ASP A 145 11.35 -3.29 -7.88
CA ASP A 145 12.73 -2.99 -7.51
C ASP A 145 12.86 -2.90 -5.97
N TYR A 146 13.54 -3.90 -5.37
CA TYR A 146 13.79 -3.94 -3.94
C TYR A 146 14.66 -2.79 -3.44
N ASP A 147 15.68 -2.40 -4.21
CA ASP A 147 16.61 -1.37 -3.77
C ASP A 147 15.93 0.02 -3.76
N LEU A 148 15.02 0.27 -4.70
CA LEU A 148 14.17 1.45 -4.70
C LEU A 148 13.27 1.48 -3.45
N PHE A 149 12.58 0.39 -3.16
CA PHE A 149 11.74 0.25 -1.98
C PHE A 149 12.55 0.49 -0.69
N LEU A 150 13.70 -0.18 -0.55
CA LEU A 150 14.53 -0.11 0.66
C LEU A 150 15.07 1.32 0.87
N ASN A 151 15.52 2.00 -0.16
CA ASN A 151 15.97 3.38 -0.09
C ASN A 151 14.86 4.32 0.39
N ASN A 152 13.64 4.16 -0.12
CA ASN A 152 12.49 4.94 0.31
C ASN A 152 12.08 4.63 1.75
N LEU A 153 12.17 3.36 2.17
CA LEU A 153 11.88 2.94 3.55
C LEU A 153 12.88 3.55 4.54
N ILE A 154 14.16 3.55 4.21
CA ILE A 154 15.21 4.21 5.01
C ILE A 154 14.95 5.71 5.10
N TYR A 155 14.69 6.35 3.97
CA TYR A 155 14.39 7.78 3.93
C TYR A 155 13.17 8.13 4.80
N LEU A 156 12.10 7.37 4.70
CA LEU A 156 10.90 7.55 5.53
C LEU A 156 11.24 7.46 7.02
N LYS A 157 12.03 6.44 7.41
CA LYS A 157 12.46 6.22 8.81
C LYS A 157 13.29 7.36 9.36
N GLU A 158 14.12 7.99 8.54
CA GLU A 158 14.99 9.12 8.93
C GLU A 158 14.24 10.45 9.08
N HIS A 159 13.12 10.62 8.35
CA HIS A 159 12.43 11.91 8.26
C HIS A 159 11.07 11.95 8.96
N VAL A 160 10.51 10.79 9.33
CA VAL A 160 9.19 10.70 9.96
C VAL A 160 9.30 10.08 11.35
N SER A 161 8.60 10.65 12.32
CA SER A 161 8.52 10.12 13.68
C SER A 161 7.88 8.73 13.70
N GLU A 162 8.41 7.82 14.52
CA GLU A 162 8.01 6.41 14.56
C GLU A 162 6.55 6.17 14.91
N ASP A 163 5.96 7.04 15.73
CA ASP A 163 4.54 6.99 16.11
C ASP A 163 3.60 7.24 14.92
N LYS A 164 4.12 7.81 13.84
CA LYS A 164 3.40 8.05 12.59
C LYS A 164 3.59 6.96 11.53
N ILE A 165 4.33 5.90 11.83
CA ILE A 165 4.62 4.84 10.86
C ILE A 165 4.13 3.50 11.39
N ARG A 166 3.26 2.84 10.64
CA ARG A 166 2.94 1.42 10.78
C ARG A 166 3.52 0.66 9.61
N VAL A 167 4.28 -0.38 9.89
CA VAL A 167 4.83 -1.27 8.87
C VAL A 167 4.07 -2.59 8.89
N ARG A 168 3.54 -3.01 7.76
CA ARG A 168 2.79 -4.25 7.63
C ARG A 168 3.63 -5.31 6.92
N VAL A 169 3.73 -6.49 7.54
CA VAL A 169 4.43 -7.66 7.02
C VAL A 169 3.42 -8.76 6.71
N PRO A 170 3.16 -9.07 5.44
CA PRO A 170 2.23 -10.13 5.08
C PRO A 170 2.85 -11.51 5.28
N ILE A 171 2.06 -12.47 5.76
CA ILE A 171 2.37 -13.90 5.71
C ILE A 171 1.69 -14.47 4.48
N ILE A 172 2.48 -14.78 3.45
CA ILE A 172 2.02 -15.40 2.22
C ILE A 172 2.40 -16.87 2.26
N LYS A 173 1.43 -17.74 2.46
CA LYS A 173 1.61 -19.16 2.73
C LYS A 173 2.44 -19.90 1.67
N GLU A 174 2.32 -19.53 0.42
CA GLU A 174 3.05 -20.14 -0.69
C GLU A 174 4.49 -19.65 -0.80
N LEU A 175 4.77 -18.43 -0.33
CA LEU A 175 6.08 -17.80 -0.35
C LEU A 175 6.87 -18.05 0.95
N HIS A 176 6.20 -17.91 2.09
CA HIS A 176 6.79 -18.01 3.42
C HIS A 176 6.59 -19.43 3.98
N LYS A 177 7.70 -20.19 4.16
CA LYS A 177 7.60 -21.60 4.54
C LYS A 177 7.54 -21.84 6.04
N SER A 178 8.21 -21.04 6.88
CA SER A 178 8.23 -21.26 8.32
C SER A 178 8.36 -19.98 9.14
N ASN A 179 9.48 -19.29 9.06
CA ASN A 179 9.80 -18.14 9.91
C ASN A 179 10.19 -16.88 9.13
N GLU A 180 10.02 -16.90 7.79
CA GLU A 180 10.44 -15.77 6.97
C GLU A 180 9.72 -14.46 7.32
N ALA A 181 8.44 -14.53 7.69
CA ALA A 181 7.71 -13.35 8.15
C ALA A 181 8.26 -12.80 9.48
N GLU A 182 8.68 -13.68 10.40
CA GLU A 182 9.33 -13.24 11.65
C GLU A 182 10.73 -12.69 11.37
N LEU A 183 11.49 -13.27 10.44
CA LEU A 183 12.77 -12.71 10.00
C LEU A 183 12.60 -11.31 9.36
N ASN A 184 11.54 -11.11 8.58
CA ASN A 184 11.21 -9.79 8.05
C ASN A 184 10.92 -8.80 9.19
N ARG A 185 10.14 -9.22 10.19
CA ARG A 185 9.85 -8.43 11.38
C ARG A 185 11.11 -8.06 12.18
N GLU A 186 12.03 -9.01 12.37
CA GLU A 186 13.28 -8.75 13.06
C GLU A 186 14.15 -7.75 12.31
N LYS A 187 14.31 -7.90 10.99
CA LYS A 187 15.03 -6.93 10.15
C LYS A 187 14.45 -5.52 10.29
N LEU A 188 13.13 -5.38 10.31
CA LEU A 188 12.47 -4.09 10.50
C LEU A 188 12.69 -3.52 11.90
N LYS A 189 12.71 -4.36 12.95
CA LYS A 189 13.10 -3.94 14.31
C LYS A 189 14.54 -3.45 14.38
N ASP A 190 15.46 -4.15 13.71
CA ASP A 190 16.88 -3.77 13.66
C ASP A 190 17.05 -2.42 12.92
N MET A 191 16.20 -2.11 11.95
CA MET A 191 16.10 -0.79 11.32
C MET A 191 15.45 0.27 12.22
N GLY A 192 14.94 -0.12 13.40
CA GLY A 192 14.36 0.77 14.41
C GLY A 192 12.85 1.01 14.26
N PHE A 193 12.12 0.22 13.49
CA PHE A 193 10.66 0.30 13.45
C PHE A 193 10.06 -0.38 14.68
N LYS A 194 9.08 0.26 15.33
CA LYS A 194 8.41 -0.26 16.54
C LYS A 194 6.99 -0.77 16.28
N ASN A 195 6.25 -0.06 15.43
CA ASN A 195 4.88 -0.44 15.09
C ASN A 195 4.88 -1.34 13.86
N ILE A 196 5.09 -2.64 14.09
CA ILE A 196 5.17 -3.66 13.04
C ILE A 196 4.02 -4.64 13.22
N GLU A 197 3.14 -4.68 12.23
CA GLU A 197 2.00 -5.58 12.17
C GLU A 197 2.33 -6.76 11.25
N VAL A 198 2.35 -7.97 11.82
CA VAL A 198 2.45 -9.22 11.04
C VAL A 198 1.06 -9.80 10.90
N PHE A 199 0.60 -10.04 9.69
CA PHE A 199 -0.75 -10.50 9.43
C PHE A 199 -0.79 -11.63 8.40
N ASN A 200 -1.75 -12.54 8.56
CA ASN A 200 -2.03 -13.57 7.56
C ASN A 200 -2.68 -12.91 6.35
N TYR A 201 -2.07 -13.10 5.19
CA TYR A 201 -2.67 -12.67 3.94
C TYR A 201 -3.88 -13.56 3.65
N ILE A 202 -5.04 -12.96 3.63
CA ILE A 202 -6.29 -13.65 3.34
C ILE A 202 -6.47 -13.63 1.83
N ASP A 203 -6.46 -14.81 1.22
CA ASP A 203 -6.76 -14.94 -0.19
C ASP A 203 -8.27 -14.86 -0.42
N GLU A 204 -8.77 -13.65 -0.57
CA GLU A 204 -10.19 -13.42 -0.89
C GLU A 204 -10.51 -13.64 -2.38
N ILE A 205 -9.50 -13.95 -3.20
CA ILE A 205 -9.68 -14.14 -4.65
C ILE A 205 -10.69 -15.26 -4.95
N GLU A 206 -10.75 -16.30 -4.14
CA GLU A 206 -11.75 -17.37 -4.31
C GLU A 206 -13.20 -16.90 -4.11
N ASN A 207 -13.41 -15.77 -3.42
CA ASN A 207 -14.73 -15.23 -3.10
C ASN A 207 -15.14 -14.03 -3.99
N HIS A 208 -14.24 -13.44 -4.75
CA HIS A 208 -14.55 -12.32 -5.64
C HIS A 208 -14.93 -12.81 -7.04
N LYS A 209 -16.21 -12.70 -7.38
CA LYS A 209 -16.80 -13.07 -8.70
C LYS A 209 -16.32 -12.20 -9.88
N THR A 210 -15.40 -11.27 -9.68
CA THR A 210 -14.95 -10.30 -10.70
C THR A 210 -13.45 -10.03 -10.66
N ILE A 211 -12.65 -11.10 -10.77
CA ILE A 211 -11.21 -10.92 -11.00
C ILE A 211 -11.00 -10.90 -12.51
N SER A 212 -10.26 -9.92 -12.99
CA SER A 212 -9.92 -9.87 -14.42
C SER A 212 -9.04 -11.05 -14.82
N ASP A 213 -9.20 -11.52 -16.06
CA ASP A 213 -8.36 -12.60 -16.61
C ASP A 213 -6.87 -12.29 -16.46
N LYS A 214 -6.48 -11.02 -16.63
CA LYS A 214 -5.11 -10.52 -16.45
C LYS A 214 -4.58 -10.72 -15.01
N ALA A 215 -5.43 -10.58 -14.00
CA ALA A 215 -5.05 -10.81 -12.61
C ALA A 215 -4.87 -12.31 -12.32
N LEU A 216 -5.70 -13.16 -12.91
CA LEU A 216 -5.56 -14.62 -12.84
C LEU A 216 -4.28 -15.08 -13.53
N GLU A 217 -3.99 -14.58 -14.73
CA GLU A 217 -2.74 -14.87 -15.46
C GLU A 217 -1.50 -14.47 -14.64
N ASN A 218 -1.49 -13.26 -14.05
CA ASN A 218 -0.40 -12.80 -13.20
C ASN A 218 -0.18 -13.73 -12.00
N ARG A 219 -1.25 -14.20 -11.38
CA ARG A 219 -1.20 -15.15 -10.26
C ARG A 219 -0.66 -16.50 -10.68
N GLU A 220 -1.11 -17.04 -11.81
CA GLU A 220 -0.60 -18.31 -12.33
C GLU A 220 0.90 -18.24 -12.66
N GLU A 221 1.34 -17.14 -13.26
CA GLU A 221 2.76 -16.89 -13.52
C GLU A 221 3.57 -16.85 -12.21
N PHE A 222 3.09 -16.13 -11.22
CA PHE A 222 3.70 -16.08 -9.90
C PHE A 222 3.80 -17.47 -9.25
N LEU A 223 2.75 -18.28 -9.28
CA LEU A 223 2.75 -19.63 -8.74
C LEU A 223 3.77 -20.55 -9.47
N LYS A 224 3.94 -20.39 -10.78
CA LYS A 224 4.97 -21.10 -11.54
C LYS A 224 6.39 -20.67 -11.08
N LYS A 225 6.61 -19.37 -10.92
CA LYS A 225 7.89 -18.82 -10.42
C LYS A 225 8.23 -19.33 -9.01
N ILE A 226 7.26 -19.34 -8.10
CA ILE A 226 7.45 -19.87 -6.73
C ILE A 226 7.82 -21.36 -6.74
N LYS A 227 7.16 -22.17 -7.57
CA LYS A 227 7.50 -23.60 -7.66
C LYS A 227 8.96 -23.80 -8.08
N SER A 228 9.42 -23.05 -9.07
CA SER A 228 10.82 -23.07 -9.52
C SER A 228 11.79 -22.59 -8.44
N TYR A 229 11.50 -21.47 -7.79
CA TYR A 229 12.29 -20.93 -6.68
C TYR A 229 12.44 -21.95 -5.55
N ASN A 230 11.34 -22.55 -5.11
CA ASN A 230 11.34 -23.54 -4.04
C ASN A 230 12.10 -24.82 -4.39
N CYS A 231 12.13 -25.21 -5.66
CA CYS A 231 12.92 -26.35 -6.15
C CYS A 231 14.41 -26.04 -6.08
N ASN A 232 14.82 -24.83 -6.50
CA ASN A 232 16.21 -24.38 -6.49
C ASN A 232 16.75 -24.24 -5.05
N MET A 233 15.94 -23.75 -4.11
CA MET A 233 16.33 -23.61 -2.70
C MET A 233 16.54 -24.96 -2.02
N LYS A 234 15.78 -26.00 -2.37
CA LYS A 234 16.02 -27.36 -1.87
C LYS A 234 17.36 -27.91 -2.34
N ASN A 235 17.77 -27.59 -3.57
CA ASN A 235 19.05 -28.07 -4.14
C ASN A 235 20.27 -27.29 -3.60
N LYS A 236 20.10 -26.07 -3.07
CA LYS A 236 21.18 -25.30 -2.43
C LYS A 236 21.47 -25.73 -0.99
N ASN A 237 20.54 -26.46 -0.36
CA ASN A 237 20.64 -26.94 1.02
C ASN A 237 21.01 -28.45 1.11
N LEU A 238 21.39 -29.07 -0.01
CA LEU A 238 22.00 -30.40 -0.14
C LEU A 238 23.47 -30.27 -0.48
#